data_44da6f0a31b33958cc0ed653a4671dda
#
_entry.id   44da6f0a31b33958cc0ed653a4671dda
#
_cell.length_a   1.000
_cell.length_b   1.000
_cell.length_c   1.000
_cell.angle_alpha   90.00
_cell.angle_beta   90.00
_cell.angle_gamma   90.00
#
_symmetry.space_group_name_H-M   'P 1'
#
loop_
_entity.id
_entity.type
_entity.pdbx_description
1 polymer ?
#
loop_
_entity_poly.entity_id
_entity_poly.type
_entity_poly.pdbx_seq_one_letter_code
_entity_poly.pdbx_strand_id
1 'polypeptide(L)'
;MRETQAIIERVRRLSADLQQLELSIDPALSQLQPGQSVFAWVLENNTCSAYLREQWIPIAVQASTLVVELRPQQVYAPGQVVSLLAPVGRPVPLRAGLSRLLLIAEDEAPTPFLLLARRAVTAGIAV
;
A
#
# COMPACT_ATOMS: atom_id res chain seq x y z
N MET A 1 8.82 -13.20 -1.06
CA MET A 1 7.66 -12.78 -1.88
C MET A 1 6.66 -13.92 -1.94
N ARG A 2 5.43 -13.62 -1.63
CA ARG A 2 4.37 -14.63 -1.46
C ARG A 2 3.08 -14.13 -2.10
N GLU A 3 2.34 -15.03 -2.74
CA GLU A 3 1.01 -14.75 -3.26
C GLU A 3 -0.05 -15.07 -2.22
N THR A 4 -0.95 -14.11 -1.98
CA THR A 4 -2.11 -14.26 -1.08
C THR A 4 -3.34 -13.64 -1.73
N GLN A 5 -4.51 -13.88 -1.14
CA GLN A 5 -5.74 -13.21 -1.56
C GLN A 5 -6.16 -12.18 -0.53
N ALA A 6 -6.76 -11.11 -1.02
CA ALA A 6 -7.34 -10.05 -0.21
C ALA A 6 -8.73 -9.70 -0.75
N ILE A 7 -9.50 -9.00 0.06
CA ILE A 7 -10.83 -8.53 -0.32
C ILE A 7 -10.86 -7.03 -0.14
N ILE A 8 -11.35 -6.31 -1.14
CA ILE A 8 -11.60 -4.87 -1.02
C ILE A 8 -12.82 -4.67 -0.13
N GLU A 9 -12.61 -4.04 1.03
CA GLU A 9 -13.66 -3.74 2.00
C GLU A 9 -14.25 -2.35 1.78
N ARG A 10 -13.41 -1.39 1.38
CA ARG A 10 -13.81 -0.01 1.19
C ARG A 10 -13.02 0.63 0.07
N VAL A 11 -13.71 1.46 -0.70
CA VAL A 11 -13.11 2.34 -1.72
C VAL A 11 -13.38 3.78 -1.32
N ARG A 12 -12.32 4.58 -1.21
CA ARG A 12 -12.42 6.00 -0.87
C ARG A 12 -11.77 6.84 -1.95
N ARG A 13 -12.54 7.67 -2.60
CA ARG A 13 -12.03 8.61 -3.59
C ARG A 13 -11.55 9.87 -2.88
N LEU A 14 -10.29 10.23 -3.06
CA LEU A 14 -9.71 11.46 -2.49
C LEU A 14 -9.73 12.60 -3.47
N SER A 15 -9.52 12.32 -4.75
CA SER A 15 -9.57 13.31 -5.83
C SER A 15 -9.92 12.61 -7.14
N ALA A 16 -9.90 13.35 -8.26
CA ALA A 16 -10.12 12.78 -9.58
C ALA A 16 -9.09 11.68 -9.91
N ASP A 17 -7.85 11.83 -9.40
CA ASP A 17 -6.71 10.98 -9.79
C ASP A 17 -6.21 10.08 -8.66
N LEU A 18 -6.83 10.13 -7.47
CA LEU A 18 -6.31 9.43 -6.30
C LEU A 18 -7.42 8.73 -5.53
N GLN A 19 -7.20 7.44 -5.26
CA GLN A 19 -8.09 6.60 -4.46
C GLN A 19 -7.33 5.87 -3.37
N GLN A 20 -8.03 5.58 -2.28
CA GLN A 20 -7.59 4.65 -1.25
C GLN A 20 -8.47 3.41 -1.26
N LEU A 21 -7.84 2.26 -1.17
CA LEU A 21 -8.52 0.98 -0.99
C LEU A 21 -8.15 0.42 0.38
N GLU A 22 -9.16 0.05 1.14
CA GLU A 22 -8.99 -0.68 2.38
C GLU A 22 -9.23 -2.16 2.09
N LEU A 23 -8.23 -2.99 2.39
CA LEU A 23 -8.23 -4.41 2.08
C LEU A 23 -8.21 -5.24 3.36
N SER A 24 -8.99 -6.29 3.38
CA SER A 24 -8.83 -7.39 4.32
C SER A 24 -7.76 -8.34 3.78
N ILE A 25 -6.69 -8.54 4.53
CA ILE A 25 -5.50 -9.27 4.10
C ILE A 25 -5.17 -10.46 4.99
N ASP A 26 -4.34 -11.37 4.47
CA ASP A 26 -3.70 -12.39 5.29
C ASP A 26 -2.81 -11.70 6.35
N PRO A 27 -2.92 -12.08 7.64
CA PRO A 27 -2.11 -11.51 8.71
C PRO A 27 -0.59 -11.57 8.47
N ALA A 28 -0.11 -12.50 7.64
CA ALA A 28 1.30 -12.56 7.26
C ALA A 28 1.79 -11.28 6.57
N LEU A 29 0.91 -10.54 5.89
CA LEU A 29 1.23 -9.26 5.26
C LEU A 29 1.30 -8.09 6.25
N SER A 30 0.95 -8.28 7.50
CA SER A 30 1.10 -7.23 8.54
C SER A 30 2.56 -6.82 8.77
N GLN A 31 3.49 -7.61 8.27
CA GLN A 31 4.94 -7.35 8.34
C GLN A 31 5.45 -6.40 7.24
N LEU A 32 4.60 -5.92 6.36
CA LEU A 32 4.98 -4.92 5.36
C LEU A 32 5.59 -3.68 6.02
N GLN A 33 6.71 -3.24 5.46
CA GLN A 33 7.48 -2.12 5.98
C GLN A 33 7.54 -0.97 4.97
N PRO A 34 7.83 0.26 5.42
CA PRO A 34 8.07 1.38 4.52
C PRO A 34 9.12 1.04 3.47
N GLY A 35 8.88 1.45 2.23
CA GLY A 35 9.73 1.11 1.08
C GLY A 35 9.30 -0.17 0.36
N GLN A 36 8.46 -0.99 0.97
CA GLN A 36 7.88 -2.16 0.33
C GLN A 36 6.50 -1.83 -0.26
N SER A 37 6.15 -2.52 -1.31
CA SER A 37 4.85 -2.41 -1.97
C SER A 37 4.23 -3.78 -2.19
N VAL A 38 3.04 -3.80 -2.75
CA VAL A 38 2.34 -5.01 -3.18
C VAL A 38 2.06 -4.92 -4.68
N PHE A 39 2.13 -6.05 -5.36
CA PHE A 39 1.64 -6.18 -6.72
C PHE A 39 0.27 -6.85 -6.69
N ALA A 40 -0.71 -6.19 -7.27
CA ALA A 40 -2.11 -6.55 -7.17
C ALA A 40 -2.74 -6.87 -8.52
N TRP A 41 -3.64 -7.84 -8.50
CA TRP A 41 -4.47 -8.21 -9.63
C TRP A 41 -5.88 -8.52 -9.16
N VAL A 42 -6.88 -7.79 -9.68
CA VAL A 42 -8.29 -8.03 -9.36
C VAL A 42 -8.80 -9.19 -10.19
N LEU A 43 -9.22 -10.26 -9.53
CA LEU A 43 -9.53 -11.54 -10.18
C LEU A 43 -10.75 -11.48 -11.09
N GLU A 44 -11.69 -10.58 -10.86
CA GLU A 44 -12.94 -10.47 -11.64
C GLU A 44 -12.78 -9.71 -12.95
N ASN A 45 -11.66 -9.01 -13.13
CA ASN A 45 -11.42 -8.25 -14.34
C ASN A 45 -10.70 -9.10 -15.38
N ASN A 46 -11.47 -9.65 -16.32
CA ASN A 46 -10.97 -10.39 -17.48
C ASN A 46 -10.24 -9.53 -18.50
N THR A 47 -9.90 -8.29 -18.17
CA THR A 47 -9.17 -7.43 -19.08
C THR A 47 -7.71 -7.79 -19.12
N CYS A 48 -7.40 -8.51 -20.10
CA CYS A 48 -6.18 -8.63 -20.90
C CYS A 48 -4.86 -8.93 -20.22
N SER A 49 -4.70 -9.13 -18.91
CA SER A 49 -3.35 -9.50 -18.51
C SER A 49 -3.23 -10.02 -17.09
N ALA A 50 -3.46 -11.32 -16.95
CA ALA A 50 -3.01 -12.09 -15.77
C ALA A 50 -1.51 -11.89 -15.46
N TYR A 51 -0.78 -11.29 -16.39
CA TYR A 51 0.66 -11.07 -16.28
C TYR A 51 1.03 -9.65 -15.85
N LEU A 52 0.12 -8.69 -15.93
CA LEU A 52 0.37 -7.30 -15.54
C LEU A 52 -0.35 -6.97 -14.24
N ARG A 53 0.39 -7.09 -13.15
CA ARG A 53 -0.08 -6.65 -11.85
C ARG A 53 0.18 -5.15 -11.69
N GLU A 54 -0.72 -4.46 -11.01
CA GLU A 54 -0.51 -3.08 -10.62
C GLU A 54 0.31 -3.01 -9.33
N GLN A 55 1.19 -2.04 -9.26
CA GLN A 55 1.90 -1.76 -8.01
C GLN A 55 1.04 -0.85 -7.14
N TRP A 56 0.70 -1.32 -5.96
CA TRP A 56 -0.02 -0.56 -4.96
C TRP A 56 0.88 -0.21 -3.79
N ILE A 57 0.79 1.03 -3.34
CA ILE A 57 1.66 1.55 -2.29
C ILE A 57 0.91 1.51 -0.95
N PRO A 58 1.41 0.74 0.03
CA PRO A 58 0.83 0.73 1.37
C PRO A 58 0.99 2.09 2.05
N ILE A 59 -0.08 2.59 2.65
CA ILE A 59 -0.05 3.80 3.48
C ILE A 59 -0.38 3.51 4.94
N ALA A 60 -1.01 2.38 5.22
CA ALA A 60 -1.27 1.89 6.57
C ALA A 60 -1.35 0.37 6.56
N VAL A 61 -0.77 -0.26 7.56
CA VAL A 61 -0.78 -1.71 7.75
C VAL A 61 -1.14 -2.00 9.20
N GLN A 62 -2.15 -2.84 9.39
CA GLN A 62 -2.53 -3.40 10.69
C GLN A 62 -2.63 -4.92 10.58
N ALA A 63 -2.97 -5.60 11.67
CA ALA A 63 -2.93 -7.06 11.75
C ALA A 63 -3.61 -7.79 10.58
N SER A 64 -4.76 -7.31 10.13
CA SER A 64 -5.53 -7.93 9.05
C SER A 64 -6.06 -6.92 8.03
N THR A 65 -5.57 -5.68 8.09
CA THR A 65 -6.03 -4.59 7.23
C THR A 65 -4.84 -3.90 6.58
N LEU A 66 -4.95 -3.69 5.28
CA LEU A 66 -4.00 -2.94 4.48
C LEU A 66 -4.75 -1.80 3.79
N VAL A 67 -4.25 -0.58 3.93
CA VAL A 67 -4.73 0.54 3.15
C VAL A 67 -3.68 0.91 2.13
N VAL A 68 -4.08 0.94 0.87
CA VAL A 68 -3.22 1.35 -0.25
C VAL A 68 -3.78 2.60 -0.89
N GLU A 69 -2.89 3.39 -1.45
CA GLU A 69 -3.24 4.58 -2.22
C GLU A 69 -2.72 4.43 -3.64
N LEU A 70 -3.57 4.73 -4.61
CA LEU A 70 -3.25 4.51 -6.01
C LEU A 70 -3.97 5.51 -6.93
N ARG A 71 -3.42 5.65 -8.14
CA ARG A 71 -4.13 6.25 -9.26
C ARG A 71 -4.93 5.15 -9.94
N PRO A 72 -6.27 5.24 -9.97
CA PRO A 72 -7.08 4.13 -10.47
C PRO A 72 -6.90 3.95 -11.99
N GLN A 73 -6.55 2.73 -12.37
CA GLN A 73 -6.52 2.30 -13.78
C GLN A 73 -7.86 1.69 -14.20
N GLN A 74 -8.70 1.38 -13.24
CA GLN A 74 -9.99 0.71 -13.42
C GLN A 74 -10.92 1.07 -12.27
N VAL A 75 -12.17 0.67 -12.38
CA VAL A 75 -13.15 0.84 -11.30
C VAL A 75 -13.00 -0.28 -10.29
N TYR A 76 -12.77 0.08 -9.03
CA TYR A 76 -12.74 -0.86 -7.90
C TYR A 76 -14.05 -0.78 -7.13
N ALA A 77 -14.46 -1.90 -6.55
CA ALA A 77 -15.68 -1.97 -5.73
C ALA A 77 -15.47 -2.86 -4.50
N PRO A 78 -16.15 -2.56 -3.38
CA PRO A 78 -16.16 -3.45 -2.23
C PRO A 78 -16.61 -4.87 -2.59
N GLY A 79 -15.99 -5.86 -1.98
CA GLY A 79 -16.26 -7.27 -2.22
C GLY A 79 -15.42 -7.91 -3.31
N GLN A 80 -14.70 -7.14 -4.10
CA GLN A 80 -13.79 -7.71 -5.10
C GLN A 80 -12.63 -8.44 -4.45
N VAL A 81 -12.29 -9.59 -5.01
CA VAL A 81 -11.14 -10.41 -4.59
C VAL A 81 -9.92 -9.98 -5.38
N VAL A 82 -8.83 -9.78 -4.67
CA VAL A 82 -7.56 -9.33 -5.23
C VAL A 82 -6.48 -10.36 -4.92
N SER A 83 -5.71 -10.76 -5.93
CA SER A 83 -4.49 -11.50 -5.73
C SER A 83 -3.35 -10.52 -5.44
N LEU A 84 -2.68 -10.69 -4.30
CA LEU A 84 -1.55 -9.86 -3.89
C LEU A 84 -0.26 -10.67 -3.94
N LEU A 85 0.74 -10.09 -4.55
CA LEU A 85 2.10 -10.59 -4.51
C LEU A 85 2.93 -9.62 -3.65
N ALA A 86 3.39 -10.08 -2.51
CA ALA A 86 4.03 -9.23 -1.50
C ALA A 86 4.97 -10.01 -0.57
N PRO A 87 5.92 -9.35 0.10
CA PRO A 87 6.33 -7.96 -0.10
C PRO A 87 7.19 -7.78 -1.35
N VAL A 88 7.15 -6.61 -1.97
CA VAL A 88 7.98 -6.25 -3.11
C VAL A 88 8.83 -5.04 -2.74
N GLY A 89 10.13 -5.12 -3.01
CA GLY A 89 11.08 -4.05 -2.69
C GLY A 89 11.75 -4.23 -1.34
N ARG A 90 12.68 -3.33 -1.06
CA ARG A 90 13.47 -3.34 0.16
C ARG A 90 12.88 -2.37 1.19
N PRO A 91 12.83 -2.76 2.47
CA PRO A 91 12.41 -1.84 3.51
C PRO A 91 13.39 -0.67 3.65
N VAL A 92 12.83 0.51 3.95
CA VAL A 92 13.61 1.67 4.35
C VAL A 92 13.76 1.65 5.87
N PRO A 93 14.96 1.39 6.40
CA PRO A 93 15.15 1.32 7.83
C PRO A 93 15.21 2.72 8.44
N LEU A 94 14.63 2.88 9.63
CA LEU A 94 14.86 4.04 10.47
C LEU A 94 16.07 3.76 11.37
N ARG A 95 17.06 4.66 11.36
CA ARG A 95 18.23 4.55 12.24
C ARG A 95 17.83 4.63 13.70
N ALA A 96 18.45 3.81 14.53
CA ALA A 96 18.36 3.98 15.97
C ALA A 96 18.93 5.36 16.39
N GLY A 97 18.23 6.05 17.27
CA GLY A 97 18.63 7.39 17.73
C GLY A 97 18.23 8.54 16.81
N LEU A 98 17.54 8.27 15.71
CA LEU A 98 17.01 9.32 14.82
C LEU A 98 15.94 10.13 15.58
N SER A 99 16.10 11.46 15.62
CA SER A 99 15.15 12.37 16.28
C SER A 99 14.29 13.17 15.32
N ARG A 100 14.77 13.35 14.08
CA ARG A 100 14.09 14.13 13.04
C ARG A 100 14.21 13.45 11.70
N LEU A 101 13.16 13.55 10.89
CA LEU A 101 13.09 13.01 9.54
C LEU A 101 12.50 14.08 8.61
N LEU A 102 13.20 14.37 7.53
CA LEU A 102 12.69 15.23 6.47
C LEU A 102 12.36 14.36 5.26
N LEU A 103 11.12 14.45 4.78
CA LEU A 103 10.64 13.79 3.59
C LEU A 103 10.34 14.85 2.53
N ILE A 104 10.90 14.68 1.34
CA ILE A 104 10.71 15.61 0.23
C ILE A 104 10.08 14.84 -0.93
N ALA A 105 8.88 15.29 -1.33
CA ALA A 105 8.21 14.80 -2.53
C ALA A 105 8.16 15.94 -3.56
N GLU A 106 8.76 15.73 -4.72
CA GLU A 106 8.83 16.71 -5.79
C GLU A 106 8.01 16.20 -6.97
N ASP A 107 7.07 17.03 -7.45
CA ASP A 107 6.21 16.79 -8.61
C ASP A 107 5.36 15.50 -8.56
N GLU A 108 5.29 14.84 -7.40
CA GLU A 108 4.54 13.62 -7.22
C GLU A 108 3.75 13.62 -5.90
N ALA A 109 2.75 12.76 -5.82
CA ALA A 109 2.02 12.56 -4.56
C ALA A 109 2.95 11.99 -3.47
N PRO A 110 2.78 12.39 -2.20
CA PRO A 110 3.63 11.91 -1.10
C PRO A 110 3.34 10.45 -0.70
N THR A 111 2.51 9.74 -1.43
CA THR A 111 2.07 8.37 -1.12
C THR A 111 3.19 7.44 -0.69
N PRO A 112 4.36 7.38 -1.36
CA PRO A 112 5.43 6.47 -0.97
C PRO A 112 6.02 6.74 0.42
N PHE A 113 5.83 7.95 0.94
CA PHE A 113 6.37 8.36 2.23
C PHE A 113 5.39 8.20 3.40
N LEU A 114 4.11 7.98 3.13
CA LEU A 114 3.09 8.01 4.19
C LEU A 114 3.29 6.92 5.24
N LEU A 115 3.61 5.70 4.82
CA LEU A 115 3.88 4.63 5.77
C LEU A 115 5.15 4.89 6.59
N LEU A 116 6.18 5.42 5.97
CA LEU A 116 7.42 5.81 6.65
C LEU A 116 7.17 6.92 7.68
N ALA A 117 6.42 7.96 7.29
CA ALA A 117 6.05 9.04 8.19
C ALA A 117 5.25 8.54 9.40
N ARG A 118 4.28 7.67 9.18
CA ARG A 118 3.50 7.05 10.27
C ARG A 118 4.40 6.25 11.22
N ARG A 119 5.30 5.45 10.69
CA ARG A 119 6.26 4.68 11.51
C ARG A 119 7.18 5.58 12.31
N ALA A 120 7.68 6.64 11.70
CA ALA A 120 8.54 7.62 12.36
C ALA A 120 7.81 8.32 13.50
N VAL A 121 6.60 8.82 13.28
CA VAL A 121 5.79 9.47 14.30
C VAL A 121 5.49 8.52 15.47
N THR A 122 5.12 7.27 15.16
CA THR A 122 4.87 6.26 16.20
C THR A 122 6.12 5.96 17.03
N ALA A 123 7.31 6.05 16.41
CA ALA A 123 8.59 5.86 17.09
C ALA A 123 9.08 7.14 17.84
N GLY A 124 8.29 8.21 17.87
CA GLY A 124 8.65 9.46 18.53
C GLY A 124 9.60 10.36 17.73
N ILE A 125 9.75 10.10 16.44
CA ILE A 125 10.57 10.90 15.52
C ILE A 125 9.74 12.06 14.97
N ALA A 126 10.27 13.27 14.99
CA ALA A 126 9.65 14.43 14.36
C ALA A 126 9.81 14.35 12.83
N VAL A 127 8.72 14.50 12.12
CA VAL A 127 8.69 14.42 10.67
C VAL A 127 8.33 15.76 10.04
#